data_125143e7e3f95d55851dacbb1b77c6b9
#
_entry.id   125143e7e3f95d55851dacbb1b77c6b9
#
_cell.length_a   1.000
_cell.length_b   1.000
_cell.length_c   1.000
_cell.angle_alpha   90.00
_cell.angle_beta   90.00
_cell.angle_gamma   90.00
#
_symmetry.space_group_name_H-M   'P 1'
#
loop_
_entity.id
_entity.type
_entity.pdbx_description
1 polymer ?
#
loop_
_entity_poly.entity_id
_entity_poly.type
_entity_poly.pdbx_seq_one_letter_code
_entity_poly.pdbx_strand_id
1 'polypeptide(L)'
;MKRRLLAFVLAVFIIVSISASVSADNSGICFTAVNDKLCELGFMTVYVGGTAYVPGSVFSTYAVYLHYFEATSTAMLYNSNRQIFFDLITGNSDDSNGTYYSVSAIFKNGQVYVPVVWVCDYFGLSCSFINGTGYGDIVRIKNGGEVLTDPQFLDAAASLMRSRYNEYFGTAAAVPVSPAPTVLPQPTEESPTDQPNVSICFIGLPSTKILDSLDNYSVNVCFFVTAKEAEDSPDIIRRIYGSGHSIGVYCTSAPESEYSAAAEAIFTAAQIRPILVTSPESISNK
;
A
#
# COMPACT_ATOMS: atom_id res chain seq x y z
N MET A 1 30.41 42.49 -31.76
CA MET A 1 30.56 41.83 -30.44
C MET A 1 29.35 41.99 -29.51
N LYS A 2 28.74 43.18 -29.38
CA LYS A 2 27.60 43.42 -28.46
C LYS A 2 26.32 42.55 -28.73
N ARG A 3 26.00 42.21 -29.99
CA ARG A 3 24.82 41.39 -30.33
C ARG A 3 24.96 39.89 -29.98
N ARG A 4 26.19 39.36 -29.98
CA ARG A 4 26.45 37.96 -29.59
C ARG A 4 26.43 37.77 -28.07
N LEU A 5 26.83 38.79 -27.32
CA LEU A 5 26.79 38.81 -25.85
C LEU A 5 25.35 38.86 -25.34
N LEU A 6 24.46 39.62 -26.02
CA LEU A 6 23.05 39.72 -25.67
C LEU A 6 22.29 38.38 -25.88
N ALA A 7 22.63 37.65 -26.97
CA ALA A 7 22.06 36.32 -27.23
C ALA A 7 22.49 35.28 -26.20
N PHE A 8 23.71 35.35 -25.71
CA PHE A 8 24.23 34.45 -24.68
C PHE A 8 23.59 34.71 -23.31
N VAL A 9 23.36 35.95 -22.95
CA VAL A 9 22.66 36.33 -21.71
C VAL A 9 21.19 35.90 -21.76
N LEU A 10 20.54 36.03 -22.92
CA LEU A 10 19.15 35.59 -23.08
C LEU A 10 19.01 34.05 -23.01
N ALA A 11 19.99 33.32 -23.57
CA ALA A 11 20.00 31.83 -23.51
C ALA A 11 20.28 31.32 -22.08
N VAL A 12 21.11 32.01 -21.28
CA VAL A 12 21.36 31.64 -19.88
C VAL A 12 20.14 31.97 -19.01
N PHE A 13 19.35 33.00 -19.35
CA PHE A 13 18.13 33.32 -18.59
C PHE A 13 16.98 32.33 -18.84
N ILE A 14 16.96 31.65 -19.99
CA ILE A 14 15.92 30.61 -20.29
C ILE A 14 16.24 29.29 -19.58
N ILE A 15 17.51 29.03 -19.24
CA ILE A 15 17.90 27.78 -18.55
C ILE A 15 17.67 27.85 -17.02
N VAL A 16 17.53 29.05 -16.45
CA VAL A 16 17.36 29.23 -14.99
C VAL A 16 15.91 29.18 -14.53
N SER A 17 14.93 29.08 -15.43
CA SER A 17 13.52 29.19 -15.08
C SER A 17 12.75 27.86 -15.02
N ILE A 18 13.43 26.70 -14.93
CA ILE A 18 12.76 25.41 -14.69
C ILE A 18 13.35 24.78 -13.42
N SER A 19 13.39 25.55 -12.37
CA SER A 19 13.40 25.03 -11.01
C SER A 19 12.01 25.27 -10.43
N ALA A 20 11.03 24.51 -10.87
CA ALA A 20 9.81 24.35 -10.09
C ALA A 20 10.24 23.68 -8.78
N SER A 21 10.49 24.49 -7.77
CA SER A 21 10.55 24.04 -6.40
C SER A 21 9.21 23.39 -6.09
N VAL A 22 9.16 22.07 -6.15
CA VAL A 22 8.08 21.33 -5.52
C VAL A 22 8.23 21.60 -4.03
N SER A 23 7.54 22.61 -3.55
CA SER A 23 7.30 22.80 -2.14
C SER A 23 6.46 21.57 -1.72
N ALA A 24 7.11 20.62 -1.08
CA ALA A 24 6.41 19.58 -0.35
C ALA A 24 5.64 20.26 0.79
N ASP A 25 4.40 20.64 0.54
CA ASP A 25 3.51 21.09 1.58
C ASP A 25 2.97 19.87 2.33
N ASN A 26 3.00 19.95 3.64
CA ASN A 26 3.06 18.89 4.66
C ASN A 26 1.76 18.07 4.85
N SER A 27 1.06 17.65 3.84
CA SER A 27 -0.05 16.70 4.06
C SER A 27 0.41 15.23 4.15
N GLY A 28 1.65 14.93 3.75
CA GLY A 28 2.23 13.58 3.86
C GLY A 28 1.59 12.51 2.96
N ILE A 29 0.50 12.81 2.27
CA ILE A 29 -0.23 11.88 1.40
C ILE A 29 -0.07 12.29 -0.05
N CYS A 30 0.27 11.29 -0.89
CA CYS A 30 0.24 11.45 -2.34
C CYS A 30 -0.56 10.29 -2.95
N PHE A 31 -1.72 10.61 -3.51
CA PHE A 31 -2.57 9.66 -4.19
C PHE A 31 -2.02 9.32 -5.57
N THR A 32 -2.38 8.15 -6.07
CA THR A 32 -2.13 7.75 -7.45
C THR A 32 -3.45 7.78 -8.23
N ALA A 33 -3.41 8.20 -9.47
CA ALA A 33 -4.55 8.15 -10.37
C ALA A 33 -4.15 7.58 -11.75
N VAL A 34 -5.08 6.93 -12.42
CA VAL A 34 -4.94 6.38 -13.77
C VAL A 34 -6.02 6.97 -14.65
N ASN A 35 -5.63 7.70 -15.72
CA ASN A 35 -6.54 8.49 -16.54
C ASN A 35 -7.48 9.34 -15.63
N ASP A 36 -8.79 9.12 -15.71
CA ASP A 36 -9.80 9.86 -14.96
C ASP A 36 -10.26 9.16 -13.67
N LYS A 37 -9.48 8.20 -13.17
CA LYS A 37 -9.83 7.43 -11.97
C LYS A 37 -8.78 7.58 -10.87
N LEU A 38 -9.19 8.05 -9.70
CA LEU A 38 -8.36 8.02 -8.48
C LEU A 38 -8.22 6.56 -8.01
N CYS A 39 -7.00 6.08 -7.76
CA CYS A 39 -6.73 4.72 -7.27
C CYS A 39 -7.04 4.59 -5.77
N GLU A 40 -7.22 3.38 -5.29
CA GLU A 40 -7.41 3.06 -3.88
C GLU A 40 -6.14 3.32 -3.05
N LEU A 41 -6.28 3.34 -1.72
CA LEU A 41 -5.17 3.64 -0.80
C LEU A 41 -3.98 2.68 -0.91
N GLY A 42 -4.23 1.42 -1.32
CA GLY A 42 -3.17 0.45 -1.59
C GLY A 42 -2.22 0.83 -2.74
N PHE A 43 -2.60 1.83 -3.56
CA PHE A 43 -1.80 2.33 -4.69
C PHE A 43 -1.21 3.72 -4.47
N MET A 44 -1.05 4.14 -3.23
CA MET A 44 -0.50 5.46 -2.92
C MET A 44 0.93 5.62 -3.45
N THR A 45 1.22 6.83 -3.93
CA THR A 45 2.57 7.23 -4.31
C THR A 45 3.42 7.46 -3.07
N VAL A 46 4.68 7.01 -3.10
CA VAL A 46 5.67 7.29 -2.07
C VAL A 46 6.88 8.01 -2.67
N TYR A 47 7.50 8.87 -1.88
CA TYR A 47 8.71 9.57 -2.28
C TYR A 47 9.93 8.99 -1.57
N VAL A 48 10.96 8.66 -2.36
CA VAL A 48 12.25 8.21 -1.84
C VAL A 48 13.36 8.99 -2.55
N GLY A 49 14.17 9.72 -1.80
CA GLY A 49 15.23 10.53 -2.36
C GLY A 49 14.77 11.56 -3.40
N GLY A 50 13.55 12.10 -3.25
CA GLY A 50 12.96 13.05 -4.21
C GLY A 50 12.32 12.42 -5.46
N THR A 51 12.42 11.10 -5.62
CA THR A 51 11.79 10.37 -6.72
C THR A 51 10.43 9.83 -6.26
N ALA A 52 9.41 10.02 -7.10
CA ALA A 52 8.07 9.48 -6.88
C ALA A 52 8.00 8.02 -7.35
N TYR A 53 7.54 7.15 -6.47
CA TYR A 53 7.35 5.73 -6.72
C TYR A 53 5.88 5.35 -6.56
N VAL A 54 5.39 4.51 -7.46
CA VAL A 54 4.04 3.93 -7.40
C VAL A 54 4.11 2.41 -7.38
N PRO A 55 3.13 1.70 -6.81
CA PRO A 55 3.05 0.25 -6.97
C PRO A 55 3.06 -0.14 -8.44
N GLY A 56 3.97 -1.03 -8.85
CA GLY A 56 4.12 -1.42 -10.26
C GLY A 56 2.85 -2.07 -10.83
N SER A 57 2.01 -2.65 -9.99
CA SER A 57 0.73 -3.24 -10.38
C SER A 57 -0.30 -2.22 -10.90
N VAL A 58 -0.14 -0.92 -10.62
CA VAL A 58 -1.03 0.13 -11.14
C VAL A 58 -1.01 0.20 -12.67
N PHE A 59 0.11 -0.18 -13.28
CA PHE A 59 0.30 -0.15 -14.72
C PHE A 59 -0.50 -1.23 -15.48
N SER A 60 -1.08 -2.21 -14.78
CA SER A 60 -1.94 -3.23 -15.39
C SER A 60 -3.13 -2.64 -16.17
N THR A 61 -3.63 -1.48 -15.73
CA THR A 61 -4.65 -0.69 -16.45
C THR A 61 -4.24 -0.32 -17.89
N TYR A 62 -2.92 -0.27 -18.14
CA TYR A 62 -2.34 0.06 -19.45
C TYR A 62 -1.71 -1.15 -20.15
N ALA A 63 -2.14 -2.37 -19.78
CA ALA A 63 -1.59 -3.63 -20.27
C ALA A 63 -0.06 -3.74 -20.05
N VAL A 64 0.48 -3.10 -19.00
CA VAL A 64 1.84 -3.29 -18.51
C VAL A 64 1.74 -4.06 -17.20
N TYR A 65 2.27 -5.26 -17.17
CA TYR A 65 2.11 -6.20 -16.07
C TYR A 65 3.37 -6.29 -15.24
N LEU A 66 3.19 -6.45 -13.93
CA LEU A 66 4.27 -6.69 -12.98
C LEU A 66 4.36 -8.18 -12.67
N HIS A 67 5.55 -8.74 -12.73
CA HIS A 67 5.87 -10.04 -12.16
C HIS A 67 7.04 -9.90 -11.18
N TYR A 68 6.91 -10.45 -9.98
CA TYR A 68 7.97 -10.47 -8.98
C TYR A 68 8.49 -11.88 -8.79
N PHE A 69 9.79 -12.07 -9.02
CA PHE A 69 10.51 -13.31 -8.80
C PHE A 69 11.12 -13.29 -7.40
N GLU A 70 10.43 -13.88 -6.45
CA GLU A 70 10.84 -13.87 -5.04
C GLU A 70 12.22 -14.50 -4.82
N ALA A 71 12.50 -15.63 -5.50
CA ALA A 71 13.76 -16.36 -5.36
C ALA A 71 15.02 -15.55 -5.74
N THR A 72 14.88 -14.59 -6.66
CA THR A 72 15.99 -13.75 -7.14
C THR A 72 15.83 -12.29 -6.70
N SER A 73 14.74 -11.96 -5.99
CA SER A 73 14.40 -10.57 -5.65
C SER A 73 14.40 -9.64 -6.87
N THR A 74 13.93 -10.14 -8.01
CA THR A 74 13.88 -9.40 -9.27
C THR A 74 12.42 -9.09 -9.61
N ALA A 75 12.12 -7.85 -9.96
CA ALA A 75 10.82 -7.46 -10.47
C ALA A 75 10.90 -7.23 -11.98
N MET A 76 9.92 -7.70 -12.74
CA MET A 76 9.82 -7.48 -14.18
C MET A 76 8.53 -6.73 -14.48
N LEU A 77 8.65 -5.57 -15.14
CA LEU A 77 7.53 -4.91 -15.81
C LEU A 77 7.58 -5.22 -17.30
N TYR A 78 6.47 -5.63 -17.87
CA TYR A 78 6.42 -6.02 -19.28
C TYR A 78 5.07 -5.76 -19.94
N ASN A 79 5.11 -5.54 -21.24
CA ASN A 79 3.97 -5.60 -22.15
C ASN A 79 4.35 -6.43 -23.38
N SER A 80 3.50 -6.41 -24.43
CA SER A 80 3.77 -7.15 -25.67
C SER A 80 5.05 -6.72 -26.41
N ASN A 81 5.57 -5.52 -26.14
CA ASN A 81 6.63 -4.91 -26.92
C ASN A 81 7.93 -4.69 -26.15
N ARG A 82 7.85 -4.52 -24.85
CA ARG A 82 8.99 -4.12 -24.02
C ARG A 82 8.93 -4.82 -22.67
N GLN A 83 10.11 -5.06 -22.09
CA GLN A 83 10.24 -5.53 -20.72
C GLN A 83 11.46 -4.89 -20.06
N ILE A 84 11.37 -4.68 -18.75
CA ILE A 84 12.44 -4.16 -17.90
C ILE A 84 12.51 -5.00 -16.64
N PHE A 85 13.71 -5.36 -16.24
CA PHE A 85 14.00 -6.07 -15.00
C PHE A 85 14.61 -5.09 -14.00
N PHE A 86 14.18 -5.20 -12.76
CA PHE A 86 14.71 -4.46 -11.61
C PHE A 86 15.26 -5.46 -10.61
N ASP A 87 16.56 -5.46 -10.40
CA ASP A 87 17.20 -6.19 -9.30
C ASP A 87 17.03 -5.39 -8.02
N LEU A 88 16.19 -5.87 -7.10
CA LEU A 88 15.87 -5.18 -5.85
C LEU A 88 16.97 -5.28 -4.79
N ILE A 89 17.98 -6.14 -5.00
CA ILE A 89 19.13 -6.28 -4.12
C ILE A 89 20.21 -5.27 -4.50
N THR A 90 20.56 -5.23 -5.79
CA THR A 90 21.64 -4.35 -6.27
C THR A 90 21.16 -2.96 -6.65
N GLY A 91 19.85 -2.79 -6.86
CA GLY A 91 19.25 -1.54 -7.35
C GLY A 91 19.49 -1.29 -8.83
N ASN A 92 19.91 -2.30 -9.57
CA ASN A 92 20.19 -2.21 -11.00
C ASN A 92 18.95 -2.53 -11.83
N SER A 93 18.93 -2.06 -13.07
CA SER A 93 17.90 -2.45 -14.02
C SER A 93 18.45 -2.60 -15.44
N ASP A 94 17.88 -3.55 -16.16
CA ASP A 94 18.22 -3.84 -17.54
C ASP A 94 16.99 -4.31 -18.35
N ASP A 95 17.04 -4.10 -19.65
CA ASP A 95 16.01 -4.61 -20.56
C ASP A 95 16.40 -5.97 -21.16
N SER A 96 15.50 -6.56 -21.92
CA SER A 96 15.74 -7.84 -22.61
C SER A 96 16.90 -7.83 -23.63
N ASN A 97 17.38 -6.65 -24.00
CA ASN A 97 18.53 -6.49 -24.91
C ASN A 97 19.84 -6.33 -24.13
N GLY A 98 19.80 -6.35 -22.81
CA GLY A 98 20.94 -6.11 -21.94
C GLY A 98 21.34 -4.64 -21.84
N THR A 99 20.43 -3.72 -22.19
CA THR A 99 20.66 -2.28 -22.00
C THR A 99 20.48 -1.95 -20.52
N TYR A 100 21.47 -1.31 -19.96
CA TYR A 100 21.50 -0.92 -18.55
C TYR A 100 20.88 0.45 -18.33
N TYR A 101 20.09 0.57 -17.25
CA TYR A 101 19.47 1.82 -16.87
C TYR A 101 19.82 2.18 -15.42
N SER A 102 20.14 3.45 -15.17
CA SER A 102 20.42 3.96 -13.82
C SER A 102 19.13 4.32 -13.11
N VAL A 103 18.28 3.32 -12.90
CA VAL A 103 16.97 3.44 -12.25
C VAL A 103 16.73 2.21 -11.40
N SER A 104 16.11 2.37 -10.24
CA SER A 104 15.83 1.25 -9.33
C SER A 104 14.38 1.20 -8.92
N ALA A 105 13.86 0.00 -8.73
CA ALA A 105 12.61 -0.24 -8.02
C ALA A 105 12.90 -0.48 -6.53
N ILE A 106 11.87 -0.38 -5.71
CA ILE A 106 11.95 -0.66 -4.27
C ILE A 106 10.85 -1.64 -3.86
N PHE A 107 11.14 -2.43 -2.84
CA PHE A 107 10.14 -3.30 -2.21
C PHE A 107 9.68 -2.64 -0.91
N LYS A 108 8.39 -2.40 -0.77
CA LYS A 108 7.80 -1.76 0.40
C LYS A 108 6.38 -2.27 0.65
N ASN A 109 6.04 -2.57 1.89
CA ASN A 109 4.71 -3.02 2.29
C ASN A 109 4.20 -4.23 1.47
N GLY A 110 5.09 -5.20 1.21
CA GLY A 110 4.75 -6.39 0.42
C GLY A 110 4.57 -6.16 -1.09
N GLN A 111 4.87 -4.96 -1.59
CA GLN A 111 4.69 -4.60 -3.00
C GLN A 111 5.97 -4.05 -3.62
N VAL A 112 6.11 -4.25 -4.92
CA VAL A 112 7.16 -3.61 -5.72
C VAL A 112 6.68 -2.23 -6.16
N TYR A 113 7.43 -1.22 -5.80
CA TYR A 113 7.24 0.16 -6.23
C TYR A 113 8.26 0.53 -7.29
N VAL A 114 7.83 1.22 -8.32
CA VAL A 114 8.67 1.61 -9.46
C VAL A 114 8.65 3.13 -9.65
N PRO A 115 9.74 3.74 -10.15
CA PRO A 115 9.84 5.17 -10.36
C PRO A 115 8.89 5.60 -11.49
N VAL A 116 7.81 6.29 -11.13
CA VAL A 116 6.67 6.53 -12.01
C VAL A 116 7.03 7.28 -13.29
N VAL A 117 7.84 8.34 -13.19
CA VAL A 117 8.21 9.16 -14.35
C VAL A 117 8.96 8.33 -15.38
N TRP A 118 9.97 7.59 -14.91
CA TRP A 118 10.80 6.78 -15.80
C TRP A 118 10.02 5.63 -16.44
N VAL A 119 9.17 4.96 -15.66
CA VAL A 119 8.35 3.84 -16.17
C VAL A 119 7.31 4.35 -17.17
N CYS A 120 6.68 5.50 -16.92
CA CYS A 120 5.78 6.11 -17.88
C CYS A 120 6.50 6.37 -19.21
N ASP A 121 7.65 7.02 -19.16
CA ASP A 121 8.44 7.32 -20.36
C ASP A 121 8.86 6.05 -21.11
N TYR A 122 9.34 5.04 -20.37
CA TYR A 122 9.78 3.76 -20.95
C TYR A 122 8.64 3.03 -21.68
N PHE A 123 7.42 3.04 -21.17
CA PHE A 123 6.26 2.38 -21.79
C PHE A 123 5.41 3.28 -22.67
N GLY A 124 5.82 4.54 -22.93
CA GLY A 124 5.11 5.48 -23.77
C GLY A 124 3.82 6.03 -23.13
N LEU A 125 3.80 6.10 -21.82
CA LEU A 125 2.78 6.76 -21.02
C LEU A 125 3.24 8.15 -20.62
N SER A 126 2.36 8.96 -20.08
CA SER A 126 2.70 10.24 -19.47
C SER A 126 2.24 10.29 -18.01
N CYS A 127 2.86 11.14 -17.21
CA CYS A 127 2.36 11.41 -15.88
C CYS A 127 2.38 12.90 -15.57
N SER A 128 1.46 13.34 -14.71
CA SER A 128 1.42 14.69 -14.18
C SER A 128 1.35 14.66 -12.67
N PHE A 129 1.94 15.71 -12.08
CA PHE A 129 1.90 15.94 -10.65
C PHE A 129 0.90 17.06 -10.38
N ILE A 130 -0.16 16.76 -9.68
CA ILE A 130 -1.22 17.71 -9.35
C ILE A 130 -1.05 18.04 -7.87
N ASN A 131 -0.66 19.27 -7.60
CA ASN A 131 -0.61 19.77 -6.23
C ASN A 131 -2.03 19.83 -5.70
N GLY A 132 -2.25 19.06 -4.67
CA GLY A 132 -3.58 18.84 -4.14
C GLY A 132 -4.10 20.02 -3.34
N THR A 133 -5.27 19.80 -2.89
CA THR A 133 -5.93 20.56 -1.84
C THR A 133 -5.36 20.12 -0.49
N GLY A 134 -5.86 20.62 0.63
CA GLY A 134 -5.45 20.18 1.98
C GLY A 134 -5.63 18.69 2.29
N TYR A 135 -5.97 17.84 1.30
CA TYR A 135 -6.11 16.40 1.44
C TYR A 135 -4.96 15.59 0.82
N GLY A 136 -4.00 16.23 0.16
CA GLY A 136 -2.83 15.59 -0.43
C GLY A 136 -2.65 15.87 -1.91
N ASP A 137 -1.52 15.42 -2.45
CA ASP A 137 -1.13 15.54 -3.85
C ASP A 137 -1.58 14.33 -4.66
N ILE A 138 -1.52 14.43 -5.99
CA ILE A 138 -1.85 13.33 -6.90
C ILE A 138 -0.73 13.16 -7.93
N VAL A 139 -0.28 11.92 -8.12
CA VAL A 139 0.44 11.50 -9.32
C VAL A 139 -0.55 10.84 -10.26
N ARG A 140 -0.79 11.44 -11.42
CA ARG A 140 -1.75 10.97 -12.41
C ARG A 140 -1.03 10.40 -13.62
N ILE A 141 -1.19 9.09 -13.85
CA ILE A 141 -0.64 8.35 -14.98
C ILE A 141 -1.68 8.38 -16.11
N LYS A 142 -1.22 8.63 -17.33
CA LYS A 142 -2.10 8.86 -18.50
C LYS A 142 -1.57 8.13 -19.73
N ASN A 143 -2.49 7.66 -20.59
CA ASN A 143 -2.17 7.05 -21.90
C ASN A 143 -2.77 7.80 -23.09
N GLY A 144 -3.27 9.03 -22.88
CA GLY A 144 -3.96 9.82 -23.88
C GLY A 144 -5.45 9.48 -24.03
N GLY A 145 -5.97 8.55 -23.21
CA GLY A 145 -7.39 8.22 -23.17
C GLY A 145 -8.18 8.95 -22.09
N GLU A 146 -7.52 9.83 -21.34
CA GLU A 146 -8.18 10.67 -20.34
C GLU A 146 -9.05 11.74 -21.03
N VAL A 147 -10.18 12.05 -20.40
CA VAL A 147 -11.15 13.05 -20.88
C VAL A 147 -11.00 14.37 -20.11
N LEU A 148 -10.68 14.28 -18.81
CA LEU A 148 -10.57 15.44 -17.93
C LEU A 148 -9.17 16.05 -17.97
N THR A 149 -9.09 17.36 -18.02
CA THR A 149 -7.84 18.09 -17.71
C THR A 149 -7.46 17.88 -16.23
N ASP A 150 -6.21 18.14 -15.87
CA ASP A 150 -5.77 17.97 -14.47
C ASP A 150 -6.60 18.80 -13.46
N PRO A 151 -6.94 20.08 -13.71
CA PRO A 151 -7.86 20.83 -12.85
C PRO A 151 -9.26 20.21 -12.74
N GLN A 152 -9.85 19.79 -13.88
CA GLN A 152 -11.17 19.15 -13.88
C GLN A 152 -11.16 17.82 -13.14
N PHE A 153 -10.08 17.05 -13.29
CA PHE A 153 -9.89 15.81 -12.56
C PHE A 153 -9.79 16.07 -11.07
N LEU A 154 -9.02 17.07 -10.65
CA LEU A 154 -8.88 17.46 -9.24
C LEU A 154 -10.24 17.81 -8.62
N ASP A 155 -11.04 18.62 -9.30
CA ASP A 155 -12.39 18.99 -8.87
C ASP A 155 -13.29 17.74 -8.73
N ALA A 156 -13.28 16.87 -9.73
CA ALA A 156 -14.08 15.64 -9.74
C ALA A 156 -13.64 14.66 -8.63
N ALA A 157 -12.34 14.56 -8.35
CA ALA A 157 -11.78 13.66 -7.35
C ALA A 157 -11.87 14.19 -5.91
N ALA A 158 -12.14 15.48 -5.70
CA ALA A 158 -12.01 16.15 -4.40
C ALA A 158 -12.79 15.45 -3.27
N SER A 159 -14.02 15.03 -3.55
CA SER A 159 -14.87 14.32 -2.58
C SER A 159 -14.28 12.97 -2.18
N LEU A 160 -13.78 12.21 -3.16
CA LEU A 160 -13.17 10.90 -2.94
C LEU A 160 -11.80 11.02 -2.24
N MET A 161 -11.00 12.03 -2.59
CA MET A 161 -9.75 12.36 -1.90
C MET A 161 -10.00 12.62 -0.42
N ARG A 162 -10.99 13.44 -0.10
CA ARG A 162 -11.38 13.72 1.29
C ARG A 162 -11.79 12.45 2.04
N SER A 163 -12.59 11.59 1.41
CA SER A 163 -13.02 10.31 2.01
C SER A 163 -11.81 9.42 2.32
N ARG A 164 -10.92 9.25 1.35
CA ARG A 164 -9.70 8.43 1.49
C ARG A 164 -8.70 9.03 2.47
N TYR A 165 -8.59 10.34 2.51
CA TYR A 165 -7.78 11.03 3.51
C TYR A 165 -8.26 10.72 4.93
N ASN A 166 -9.57 10.81 5.16
CA ASN A 166 -10.18 10.48 6.45
C ASN A 166 -10.02 8.99 6.80
N GLU A 167 -10.14 8.11 5.83
CA GLU A 167 -9.90 6.68 5.99
C GLU A 167 -8.44 6.40 6.39
N TYR A 168 -7.49 7.01 5.70
CA TYR A 168 -6.06 6.84 5.96
C TYR A 168 -5.65 7.30 7.37
N PHE A 169 -6.16 8.42 7.84
CA PHE A 169 -5.83 8.95 9.16
C PHE A 169 -6.75 8.46 10.28
N GLY A 170 -7.71 7.60 9.99
CA GLY A 170 -8.62 7.06 11.01
C GLY A 170 -9.51 8.11 11.68
N THR A 171 -9.62 9.28 11.11
CA THR A 171 -10.50 10.35 11.60
C THR A 171 -11.94 10.16 11.11
N ALA A 172 -12.56 9.04 11.47
CA ALA A 172 -14.00 9.04 11.63
C ALA A 172 -14.32 9.85 12.89
N ALA A 173 -14.22 11.17 12.79
CA ALA A 173 -14.81 12.04 13.81
C ALA A 173 -16.29 11.70 13.87
N ALA A 174 -16.74 11.25 15.03
CA ALA A 174 -18.14 11.04 15.33
C ALA A 174 -18.92 12.31 14.97
N VAL A 175 -19.61 12.30 13.84
CA VAL A 175 -20.62 13.29 13.53
C VAL A 175 -21.80 12.96 14.42
N PRO A 176 -22.32 13.88 15.25
CA PRO A 176 -23.54 13.63 16.01
C PRO A 176 -24.68 13.42 15.00
N VAL A 177 -25.14 12.17 14.94
CA VAL A 177 -26.28 11.80 14.10
C VAL A 177 -27.54 12.46 14.67
N SER A 178 -28.03 13.48 13.97
CA SER A 178 -29.40 13.93 14.13
C SER A 178 -30.33 12.82 13.60
N PRO A 179 -31.36 12.39 14.32
CA PRO A 179 -32.18 11.27 13.89
C PRO A 179 -33.00 11.66 12.65
N ALA A 180 -32.70 11.07 11.53
CA ALA A 180 -33.54 11.08 10.35
C ALA A 180 -34.41 9.81 10.31
N PRO A 181 -35.60 9.84 9.69
CA PRO A 181 -36.67 8.86 9.90
C PRO A 181 -36.30 7.48 9.37
N THR A 182 -36.70 6.48 10.14
CA THR A 182 -36.57 5.04 9.89
C THR A 182 -37.19 4.64 8.54
N VAL A 183 -36.34 4.37 7.57
CA VAL A 183 -36.70 3.57 6.41
C VAL A 183 -36.11 2.16 6.63
N LEU A 184 -36.99 1.16 6.61
CA LEU A 184 -36.64 -0.25 6.74
C LEU A 184 -35.59 -0.64 5.68
N PRO A 185 -34.54 -1.39 6.04
CA PRO A 185 -33.54 -1.81 5.08
C PRO A 185 -34.11 -2.83 4.12
N GLN A 186 -34.12 -2.47 2.85
CA GLN A 186 -34.28 -3.42 1.75
C GLN A 186 -32.98 -4.23 1.63
N PRO A 187 -33.01 -5.56 1.46
CA PRO A 187 -31.79 -6.34 1.32
C PRO A 187 -31.06 -5.91 0.06
N THR A 188 -29.92 -5.26 0.23
CA THR A 188 -28.98 -5.04 -0.88
C THR A 188 -28.24 -6.36 -1.10
N GLU A 189 -28.45 -6.98 -2.24
CA GLU A 189 -27.62 -8.08 -2.71
C GLU A 189 -26.19 -7.55 -2.88
N GLU A 190 -25.32 -7.95 -1.98
CA GLU A 190 -23.88 -7.77 -2.14
C GLU A 190 -23.44 -8.63 -3.34
N SER A 191 -23.06 -7.98 -4.43
CA SER A 191 -22.32 -8.64 -5.50
C SER A 191 -21.02 -9.19 -4.91
N PRO A 192 -20.73 -10.48 -5.00
CA PRO A 192 -19.49 -11.04 -4.52
C PRO A 192 -18.34 -10.44 -5.31
N THR A 193 -17.52 -9.61 -4.67
CA THR A 193 -16.20 -9.24 -5.20
C THR A 193 -15.33 -10.49 -5.11
N ASP A 194 -15.07 -11.07 -6.26
CA ASP A 194 -14.34 -12.33 -6.46
C ASP A 194 -12.81 -12.13 -6.26
N GLN A 195 -12.41 -11.37 -5.24
CA GLN A 195 -11.01 -11.24 -4.84
C GLN A 195 -10.78 -12.06 -3.56
N PRO A 196 -9.86 -13.04 -3.60
CA PRO A 196 -9.56 -13.83 -2.42
C PRO A 196 -8.96 -12.93 -1.34
N ASN A 197 -9.59 -12.89 -0.17
CA ASN A 197 -9.01 -12.30 1.01
C ASN A 197 -7.93 -13.24 1.55
N VAL A 198 -6.68 -12.80 1.52
CA VAL A 198 -5.55 -13.56 2.07
C VAL A 198 -5.26 -13.07 3.48
N SER A 199 -5.39 -13.97 4.46
CA SER A 199 -4.99 -13.71 5.84
C SER A 199 -3.72 -14.49 6.18
N ILE A 200 -2.71 -13.81 6.71
CA ILE A 200 -1.48 -14.46 7.15
C ILE A 200 -1.65 -14.84 8.62
N CYS A 201 -1.42 -16.12 8.91
CA CYS A 201 -1.53 -16.67 10.26
C CYS A 201 -0.23 -17.36 10.66
N PHE A 202 0.17 -17.18 11.90
CA PHE A 202 1.30 -17.87 12.52
C PHE A 202 0.83 -18.75 13.68
N ILE A 203 1.49 -19.87 13.89
CA ILE A 203 1.29 -20.73 15.06
C ILE A 203 2.47 -20.49 15.99
N GLY A 204 2.16 -20.17 17.27
CA GLY A 204 3.13 -19.87 18.31
C GLY A 204 3.37 -18.38 18.50
N LEU A 205 4.11 -18.05 19.56
CA LEU A 205 4.46 -16.68 19.91
C LEU A 205 5.60 -16.15 19.03
N PRO A 206 5.45 -14.91 18.51
CA PRO A 206 6.52 -14.26 17.76
C PRO A 206 7.64 -13.78 18.69
N SER A 207 8.85 -13.67 18.15
CA SER A 207 9.89 -12.87 18.79
C SER A 207 9.59 -11.37 18.67
N THR A 208 10.18 -10.57 19.56
CA THR A 208 10.04 -9.10 19.48
C THR A 208 10.51 -8.54 18.13
N LYS A 209 11.54 -9.14 17.53
CA LYS A 209 12.03 -8.74 16.19
C LYS A 209 11.01 -8.96 15.09
N ILE A 210 10.23 -10.02 15.17
CA ILE A 210 9.14 -10.28 14.19
C ILE A 210 8.05 -9.22 14.34
N LEU A 211 7.64 -8.93 15.59
CA LEU A 211 6.66 -7.86 15.85
C LEU A 211 7.17 -6.49 15.38
N ASP A 212 8.44 -6.15 15.67
CA ASP A 212 9.07 -4.91 15.17
C ASP A 212 9.03 -4.84 13.64
N SER A 213 9.28 -5.96 12.97
CA SER A 213 9.22 -6.00 11.50
C SER A 213 7.80 -5.83 10.97
N LEU A 214 6.82 -6.52 11.57
CA LEU A 214 5.42 -6.38 11.19
C LEU A 214 4.90 -4.95 11.42
N ASP A 215 5.26 -4.34 12.55
CA ASP A 215 4.95 -2.94 12.87
C ASP A 215 5.56 -1.98 11.83
N ASN A 216 6.84 -2.19 11.47
CA ASN A 216 7.53 -1.37 10.47
C ASN A 216 6.90 -1.45 9.08
N TYR A 217 6.32 -2.59 8.73
CA TYR A 217 5.65 -2.80 7.45
C TYR A 217 4.14 -2.57 7.50
N SER A 218 3.59 -2.23 8.68
CA SER A 218 2.15 -2.05 8.90
C SER A 218 1.31 -3.25 8.44
N VAL A 219 1.83 -4.47 8.67
CA VAL A 219 1.16 -5.72 8.30
C VAL A 219 0.48 -6.31 9.51
N ASN A 220 -0.85 -6.42 9.46
CA ASN A 220 -1.62 -7.10 10.49
C ASN A 220 -1.76 -8.59 10.16
N VAL A 221 -1.51 -9.43 11.16
CA VAL A 221 -1.53 -10.89 11.05
C VAL A 221 -2.30 -11.49 12.23
N CYS A 222 -2.58 -12.79 12.17
CA CYS A 222 -3.15 -13.52 13.28
C CYS A 222 -2.10 -14.46 13.89
N PHE A 223 -1.94 -14.45 15.22
CA PHE A 223 -1.12 -15.40 15.96
C PHE A 223 -2.01 -16.38 16.70
N PHE A 224 -1.84 -17.67 16.43
CA PHE A 224 -2.52 -18.74 17.15
C PHE A 224 -1.60 -19.27 18.25
N VAL A 225 -1.99 -19.08 19.50
CA VAL A 225 -1.18 -19.41 20.68
C VAL A 225 -1.85 -20.46 21.55
N THR A 226 -1.06 -21.23 22.26
CA THR A 226 -1.52 -22.19 23.27
C THR A 226 -1.76 -21.49 24.63
N ALA A 227 -2.47 -22.14 25.54
CA ALA A 227 -2.65 -21.65 26.91
C ALA A 227 -1.30 -21.39 27.60
N LYS A 228 -0.38 -22.36 27.49
CA LYS A 228 0.93 -22.27 28.11
C LYS A 228 1.75 -21.07 27.59
N GLU A 229 1.75 -20.81 26.29
CA GLU A 229 2.43 -19.67 25.70
C GLU A 229 1.86 -18.34 26.20
N ALA A 230 0.52 -18.25 26.32
CA ALA A 230 -0.13 -17.05 26.83
C ALA A 230 0.15 -16.80 28.32
N GLU A 231 0.21 -17.85 29.13
CA GLU A 231 0.57 -17.78 30.56
C GLU A 231 2.05 -17.40 30.76
N ASP A 232 2.96 -18.02 30.00
CA ASP A 232 4.39 -17.82 30.12
C ASP A 232 4.86 -16.43 29.62
N SER A 233 4.10 -15.80 28.72
CA SER A 233 4.52 -14.55 28.04
C SER A 233 3.41 -13.52 27.89
N PRO A 234 2.77 -13.06 28.99
CA PRO A 234 1.66 -12.12 28.94
C PRO A 234 2.03 -10.76 28.31
N ASP A 235 3.29 -10.36 28.38
CA ASP A 235 3.79 -9.11 27.76
C ASP A 235 3.77 -9.20 26.24
N ILE A 236 4.11 -10.35 25.67
CA ILE A 236 4.04 -10.57 24.23
C ILE A 236 2.58 -10.58 23.76
N ILE A 237 1.67 -11.20 24.53
CA ILE A 237 0.23 -11.18 24.23
C ILE A 237 -0.30 -9.74 24.19
N ARG A 238 0.05 -8.91 25.20
CA ARG A 238 -0.33 -7.48 25.23
C ARG A 238 0.22 -6.72 24.01
N ARG A 239 1.47 -7.00 23.65
CA ARG A 239 2.11 -6.35 22.52
C ARG A 239 1.46 -6.74 21.20
N ILE A 240 1.20 -8.03 20.96
CA ILE A 240 0.50 -8.52 19.76
C ILE A 240 -0.82 -7.75 19.57
N TYR A 241 -1.64 -7.71 20.63
CA TYR A 241 -2.93 -7.04 20.55
C TYR A 241 -2.79 -5.51 20.43
N GLY A 242 -1.87 -4.90 21.18
CA GLY A 242 -1.61 -3.45 21.15
C GLY A 242 -1.07 -2.94 19.82
N SER A 243 -0.37 -3.78 19.04
CA SER A 243 0.08 -3.48 17.67
C SER A 243 -1.01 -3.76 16.59
N GLY A 244 -2.22 -4.14 16.98
CA GLY A 244 -3.34 -4.34 16.04
C GLY A 244 -3.38 -5.71 15.36
N HIS A 245 -2.56 -6.67 15.82
CA HIS A 245 -2.63 -8.04 15.36
C HIS A 245 -3.78 -8.82 16.03
N SER A 246 -4.27 -9.85 15.36
CA SER A 246 -5.28 -10.74 15.91
C SER A 246 -4.65 -11.87 16.74
N ILE A 247 -5.37 -12.35 17.74
CA ILE A 247 -4.95 -13.50 18.54
C ILE A 247 -6.03 -14.57 18.46
N GLY A 248 -5.62 -15.78 18.11
CA GLY A 248 -6.43 -16.98 18.12
C GLY A 248 -5.85 -18.04 19.05
N VAL A 249 -6.57 -19.13 19.24
CA VAL A 249 -6.16 -20.26 20.07
C VAL A 249 -5.72 -21.42 19.18
N TYR A 250 -4.54 -21.98 19.47
CA TYR A 250 -4.06 -23.22 18.88
C TYR A 250 -4.32 -24.39 19.83
N CYS A 251 -5.17 -25.33 19.40
CA CYS A 251 -5.49 -26.54 20.14
C CYS A 251 -4.74 -27.74 19.56
N THR A 252 -4.12 -28.54 20.42
CA THR A 252 -3.27 -29.67 20.00
C THR A 252 -3.95 -31.03 20.09
N SER A 253 -4.79 -31.27 21.12
CA SER A 253 -5.36 -32.60 21.41
C SER A 253 -6.77 -32.58 21.98
N ALA A 254 -7.11 -31.59 22.79
CA ALA A 254 -8.37 -31.46 23.52
C ALA A 254 -9.00 -30.08 23.32
N PRO A 255 -9.66 -29.81 22.16
CA PRO A 255 -10.05 -28.46 21.75
C PRO A 255 -10.86 -27.66 22.78
N GLU A 256 -11.83 -28.28 23.45
CA GLU A 256 -12.71 -27.57 24.39
C GLU A 256 -11.97 -27.11 25.66
N SER A 257 -11.18 -27.98 26.26
CA SER A 257 -10.42 -27.65 27.48
C SER A 257 -9.23 -26.73 27.18
N GLU A 258 -8.52 -26.97 26.09
CA GLU A 258 -7.39 -26.15 25.66
C GLU A 258 -7.86 -24.75 25.26
N TYR A 259 -8.99 -24.62 24.55
CA TYR A 259 -9.57 -23.32 24.24
C TYR A 259 -9.94 -22.54 25.51
N SER A 260 -10.63 -23.19 26.46
CA SER A 260 -11.04 -22.52 27.68
C SER A 260 -9.84 -22.01 28.50
N ALA A 261 -8.80 -22.83 28.63
CA ALA A 261 -7.56 -22.43 29.32
C ALA A 261 -6.84 -21.29 28.60
N ALA A 262 -6.70 -21.40 27.28
CA ALA A 262 -6.03 -20.35 26.49
C ALA A 262 -6.81 -19.02 26.49
N ALA A 263 -8.15 -19.09 26.37
CA ALA A 263 -9.01 -17.90 26.40
C ALA A 263 -8.91 -17.17 27.76
N GLU A 264 -8.81 -17.92 28.87
CA GLU A 264 -8.64 -17.32 30.19
C GLU A 264 -7.24 -16.69 30.37
N ALA A 265 -6.18 -17.36 29.89
CA ALA A 265 -4.83 -16.82 29.91
C ALA A 265 -4.70 -15.54 29.07
N ILE A 266 -5.25 -15.54 27.85
CA ILE A 266 -5.28 -14.38 26.96
C ILE A 266 -6.11 -13.24 27.57
N PHE A 267 -7.25 -13.56 28.17
CA PHE A 267 -8.09 -12.57 28.86
C PHE A 267 -7.35 -11.94 30.05
N THR A 268 -6.66 -12.74 30.84
CA THR A 268 -5.84 -12.26 31.96
C THR A 268 -4.71 -11.34 31.49
N ALA A 269 -4.09 -11.66 30.34
CA ALA A 269 -2.99 -10.89 29.79
C ALA A 269 -3.43 -9.57 29.13
N ALA A 270 -4.47 -9.58 28.29
CA ALA A 270 -4.82 -8.47 27.40
C ALA A 270 -6.30 -8.04 27.45
N GLN A 271 -7.11 -8.62 28.34
CA GLN A 271 -8.55 -8.32 28.53
C GLN A 271 -9.39 -8.55 27.26
N ILE A 272 -8.98 -9.48 26.41
CA ILE A 272 -9.71 -9.86 25.18
C ILE A 272 -10.09 -11.34 25.22
N ARG A 273 -11.16 -11.70 24.53
CA ARG A 273 -11.55 -13.08 24.32
C ARG A 273 -11.35 -13.47 22.87
N PRO A 274 -10.46 -14.44 22.57
CA PRO A 274 -10.23 -14.88 21.21
C PRO A 274 -11.48 -15.63 20.68
N ILE A 275 -11.80 -15.40 19.41
CA ILE A 275 -12.89 -16.10 18.72
C ILE A 275 -12.38 -17.05 17.63
N LEU A 276 -11.09 -16.94 17.30
CA LEU A 276 -10.44 -17.77 16.28
C LEU A 276 -9.79 -18.98 16.95
N VAL A 277 -10.00 -20.14 16.38
CA VAL A 277 -9.43 -21.41 16.84
C VAL A 277 -8.86 -22.16 15.65
N THR A 278 -7.71 -22.77 15.82
CA THR A 278 -7.14 -23.69 14.85
C THR A 278 -6.57 -24.93 15.52
N SER A 279 -6.53 -26.04 14.81
CA SER A 279 -5.97 -27.30 15.27
C SER A 279 -5.37 -28.07 14.10
N PRO A 280 -4.50 -29.07 14.32
CA PRO A 280 -4.03 -29.96 13.28
C PRO A 280 -5.21 -30.68 12.60
N GLU A 281 -5.10 -30.97 11.29
CA GLU A 281 -6.17 -31.63 10.51
C GLU A 281 -6.67 -32.96 11.11
N SER A 282 -5.82 -33.67 11.86
CA SER A 282 -6.18 -34.93 12.53
C SER A 282 -7.24 -34.78 13.61
N ILE A 283 -7.55 -33.56 14.07
CA ILE A 283 -8.51 -33.27 15.14
C ILE A 283 -9.83 -32.71 14.59
N SER A 284 -9.80 -32.04 13.44
CA SER A 284 -10.98 -31.38 12.85
C SER A 284 -12.07 -32.37 12.36
N ASN A 285 -11.80 -33.66 12.32
CA ASN A 285 -12.70 -34.72 11.82
C ASN A 285 -13.28 -35.63 12.93
N LYS A 286 -13.30 -35.22 14.18
CA LYS A 286 -13.92 -35.95 15.28
C LYS A 286 -15.11 -35.15 15.85
#